data_2863dacf9700dfd786b1a169d5444a57
#
_entry.id   2863dacf9700dfd786b1a169d5444a57
#
_cell.length_a   1.000
_cell.length_b   1.000
_cell.length_c   1.000
_cell.angle_alpha   90.00
_cell.angle_beta   90.00
_cell.angle_gamma   90.00
#
_symmetry.space_group_name_H-M   'P 1'
#
loop_
_entity.id
_entity.type
_entity.pdbx_description
1 polymer ?
#
loop_
_entity_poly.entity_id
_entity_poly.type
_entity_poly.pdbx_seq_one_letter_code
_entity_poly.pdbx_strand_id
1 'polypeptide(L)'
;MMVISWYPGHMYKARKELIKVSKGAHAIIELVDARAPQSSSNPILASSEFELPRVKILTKADLADRKTTSLWKTYFQKAPMTSCLISEREKPLNQSTLISQLKPLLQHIESTERQKQLLVVGVPNVGKSTLLNTI
;
A
#
# COMPACT_ATOMS: atom_id res chain seq x y z
N MET A 1 -8.29 -11.31 0.79
CA MET A 1 -7.16 -10.38 0.96
C MET A 1 -5.87 -11.16 1.15
N MET A 2 -4.81 -10.78 0.45
CA MET A 2 -3.51 -11.42 0.58
C MET A 2 -2.51 -10.44 1.18
N VAL A 3 -1.70 -10.91 2.12
CA VAL A 3 -0.73 -10.07 2.85
C VAL A 3 0.67 -10.62 2.62
N ILE A 4 1.57 -9.77 2.14
CA ILE A 4 2.96 -10.15 1.90
C ILE A 4 3.90 -9.24 2.67
N SER A 5 4.81 -9.87 3.43
CA SER A 5 5.95 -9.19 4.04
C SER A 5 7.20 -9.47 3.21
N TRP A 6 8.06 -8.49 3.08
CA TRP A 6 9.32 -8.68 2.36
C TRP A 6 10.50 -8.21 3.20
N TYR A 7 11.63 -8.88 2.97
CA TYR A 7 12.90 -8.55 3.62
C TYR A 7 13.92 -8.20 2.55
N PRO A 8 14.77 -7.18 2.75
CA PRO A 8 15.73 -6.77 1.73
C PRO A 8 16.64 -7.89 1.21
N GLY A 9 17.01 -8.85 2.05
CA GLY A 9 17.85 -9.98 1.66
C GLY A 9 17.14 -11.05 0.84
N HIS A 10 15.82 -10.97 0.68
CA HIS A 10 15.01 -11.97 -0.03
C HIS A 10 14.28 -11.39 -1.23
N MET A 11 14.81 -10.33 -1.82
CA MET A 11 14.18 -9.60 -2.92
C MET A 11 13.80 -10.47 -4.12
N TYR A 12 14.67 -11.42 -4.48
CA TYR A 12 14.44 -12.26 -5.66
C TYR A 12 13.24 -13.18 -5.50
N LYS A 13 13.13 -13.85 -4.35
CA LYS A 13 11.98 -14.72 -4.06
C LYS A 13 10.70 -13.91 -3.90
N ALA A 14 10.80 -12.75 -3.23
CA ALA A 14 9.67 -11.86 -3.04
C ALA A 14 9.12 -11.36 -4.37
N ARG A 15 9.98 -11.07 -5.34
CA ARG A 15 9.55 -10.62 -6.66
C ARG A 15 8.71 -11.69 -7.37
N LYS A 16 9.17 -12.93 -7.39
CA LYS A 16 8.42 -14.03 -8.03
C LYS A 16 7.07 -14.24 -7.37
N GLU A 17 7.04 -14.21 -6.05
CA GLU A 17 5.81 -14.40 -5.28
C GLU A 17 4.85 -13.25 -5.52
N LEU A 18 5.33 -12.00 -5.51
CA LEU A 18 4.50 -10.82 -5.78
C LEU A 18 3.91 -10.86 -7.18
N ILE A 19 4.68 -11.21 -8.19
CA ILE A 19 4.18 -11.32 -9.56
C ILE A 19 3.08 -12.38 -9.65
N LYS A 20 3.31 -13.53 -9.04
CA LYS A 20 2.34 -14.62 -9.03
C LYS A 20 1.02 -14.21 -8.36
N VAL A 21 1.12 -13.59 -7.20
CA VAL A 21 -0.03 -13.18 -6.39
C VAL A 21 -0.76 -12.00 -7.03
N SER A 22 -0.04 -11.08 -7.66
CA SER A 22 -0.62 -9.88 -8.26
C SER A 22 -1.57 -10.19 -9.42
N LYS A 23 -1.42 -11.34 -10.04
CA LYS A 23 -2.31 -11.75 -11.15
C LYS A 23 -3.77 -11.92 -10.70
N GLY A 24 -4.00 -12.23 -9.43
CA GLY A 24 -5.34 -12.36 -8.87
C GLY A 24 -5.81 -11.11 -8.11
N ALA A 25 -4.99 -10.08 -8.00
CA ALA A 25 -5.31 -8.89 -7.23
C ALA A 25 -5.91 -7.79 -8.11
N HIS A 26 -6.80 -7.00 -7.52
CA HIS A 26 -7.44 -5.87 -8.18
C HIS A 26 -6.81 -4.53 -7.81
N ALA A 27 -6.18 -4.45 -6.65
CA ALA A 27 -5.47 -3.27 -6.19
C ALA A 27 -4.40 -3.65 -5.17
N ILE A 28 -3.44 -2.75 -4.97
CA ILE A 28 -2.35 -2.94 -4.01
C ILE A 28 -2.48 -1.91 -2.92
N ILE A 29 -2.37 -2.36 -1.66
CA ILE A 29 -2.22 -1.48 -0.51
C ILE A 29 -0.79 -1.65 -0.03
N GLU A 30 0.02 -0.61 -0.17
CA GLU A 30 1.42 -0.62 0.26
C GLU A 30 1.58 0.18 1.54
N LEU A 31 2.07 -0.47 2.60
CA LEU A 31 2.34 0.16 3.89
C LEU A 31 3.82 0.51 3.98
N VAL A 32 4.11 1.79 4.21
CA VAL A 32 5.48 2.26 4.39
C VAL A 32 5.59 3.04 5.70
N ASP A 33 6.77 3.05 6.28
CA ASP A 33 7.03 3.78 7.52
C ASP A 33 7.24 5.26 7.18
N ALA A 34 6.44 6.14 7.78
CA ALA A 34 6.53 7.58 7.51
C ALA A 34 7.88 8.19 7.90
N ARG A 35 8.63 7.53 8.79
CA ARG A 35 9.97 7.98 9.18
C ARG A 35 11.02 7.70 8.11
N ALA A 36 10.77 6.72 7.25
CA ALA A 36 11.67 6.32 6.17
C ALA A 36 10.86 5.85 4.96
N PRO A 37 10.12 6.75 4.29
CA PRO A 37 9.19 6.33 3.25
C PRO A 37 9.86 5.66 2.05
N GLN A 38 11.00 6.19 1.62
CA GLN A 38 11.71 5.62 0.48
C GLN A 38 12.34 4.27 0.80
N SER A 39 13.00 4.17 1.97
CA SER A 39 13.67 2.94 2.40
C SER A 39 12.69 1.81 2.69
N SER A 40 11.49 2.13 3.18
CA SER A 40 10.48 1.14 3.49
C SER A 40 9.54 0.83 2.32
N SER A 41 9.66 1.55 1.21
CA SER A 41 8.92 1.24 -0.02
C SER A 41 9.50 0.02 -0.71
N ASN A 42 8.62 -0.77 -1.32
CA ASN A 42 9.06 -1.95 -2.05
C ASN A 42 9.43 -1.54 -3.49
N PRO A 43 10.73 -1.62 -3.86
CA PRO A 43 11.17 -1.20 -5.19
C PRO A 43 10.59 -2.07 -6.32
N ILE A 44 10.18 -3.29 -6.03
CA ILE A 44 9.59 -4.18 -7.01
C ILE A 44 8.27 -3.60 -7.53
N LEU A 45 7.49 -2.95 -6.68
CA LEU A 45 6.21 -2.37 -7.06
C LEU A 45 6.34 -1.17 -7.99
N ALA A 46 7.52 -0.59 -8.10
CA ALA A 46 7.79 0.50 -9.03
C ALA A 46 8.02 0.01 -10.46
N SER A 47 8.16 -1.30 -10.68
CA SER A 47 8.38 -1.84 -12.01
C SER A 47 7.10 -1.85 -12.83
N SER A 48 7.24 -1.83 -14.17
CA SER A 48 6.12 -1.84 -15.10
C SER A 48 5.29 -3.13 -15.08
N GLU A 49 5.77 -4.16 -14.39
CA GLU A 49 5.04 -5.42 -14.25
C GLU A 49 3.82 -5.30 -13.34
N PHE A 50 3.73 -4.22 -12.56
CA PHE A 50 2.64 -4.00 -11.60
C PHE A 50 1.78 -2.81 -12.02
N GLU A 51 0.91 -3.03 -13.01
CA GLU A 51 -0.03 -2.01 -13.49
C GLU A 51 -1.37 -2.06 -12.75
N LEU A 52 -1.30 -2.14 -11.43
CA LEU A 52 -2.49 -2.15 -10.59
C LEU A 52 -2.66 -0.81 -9.87
N PRO A 53 -3.92 -0.38 -9.67
CA PRO A 53 -4.19 0.74 -8.78
C PRO A 53 -3.61 0.47 -7.41
N ARG A 54 -3.04 1.50 -6.78
CA ARG A 54 -2.44 1.34 -5.46
C ARG A 54 -2.77 2.48 -4.52
N VAL A 55 -2.90 2.12 -3.25
CA VAL A 55 -2.98 3.07 -2.15
C VAL A 55 -1.74 2.87 -1.31
N LYS A 56 -0.91 3.90 -1.21
CA LYS A 56 0.26 3.89 -0.34
C LYS A 56 -0.14 4.54 0.97
N ILE A 57 0.18 3.88 2.08
CA ILE A 57 -0.17 4.38 3.42
C ILE A 57 1.12 4.64 4.19
N LEU A 58 1.31 5.90 4.57
CA LEU A 58 2.42 6.32 5.42
C LEU A 58 2.04 6.08 6.88
N THR A 59 2.54 5.00 7.45
CA THR A 59 2.21 4.59 8.82
C THR A 59 3.13 5.27 9.83
N LYS A 60 2.72 5.29 11.10
CA LYS A 60 3.51 5.87 12.21
C LYS A 60 3.87 7.33 11.96
N ALA A 61 2.96 8.08 11.34
CA ALA A 61 3.20 9.47 10.98
C ALA A 61 3.38 10.37 12.22
N ASP A 62 2.83 9.96 13.36
CA ASP A 62 3.03 10.65 14.64
C ASP A 62 4.49 10.63 15.10
N LEU A 63 5.31 9.69 14.59
CA LEU A 63 6.73 9.56 14.91
C LEU A 63 7.63 10.24 13.87
N ALA A 64 7.05 10.86 12.84
CA ALA A 64 7.79 11.50 11.76
C ALA A 64 7.53 13.00 11.75
N ASP A 65 8.38 13.74 11.04
CA ASP A 65 8.16 15.17 10.85
C ASP A 65 6.94 15.41 9.97
N ARG A 66 5.98 16.19 10.50
CA ARG A 66 4.69 16.40 9.83
C ARG A 66 4.84 17.07 8.46
N LYS A 67 5.68 18.07 8.34
CA LYS A 67 5.92 18.79 7.10
C LYS A 67 6.55 17.87 6.05
N THR A 68 7.56 17.13 6.43
CA THR A 68 8.25 16.18 5.55
C THR A 68 7.29 15.08 5.10
N THR A 69 6.46 14.58 6.00
CA THR A 69 5.45 13.55 5.67
C THR A 69 4.48 14.07 4.61
N SER A 70 4.02 15.32 4.72
CA SER A 70 3.14 15.93 3.73
C SER A 70 3.81 16.05 2.36
N LEU A 71 5.10 16.36 2.33
CA LEU A 71 5.86 16.41 1.07
C LEU A 71 5.97 15.03 0.42
N TRP A 72 6.21 13.99 1.23
CA TRP A 72 6.24 12.61 0.71
C TRP A 72 4.87 12.19 0.16
N LYS A 73 3.79 12.55 0.85
CA LYS A 73 2.43 12.26 0.36
C LYS A 73 2.22 12.86 -1.02
N THR A 74 2.56 14.12 -1.21
CA THR A 74 2.43 14.80 -2.52
C THR A 74 3.29 14.12 -3.57
N TYR A 75 4.51 13.74 -3.22
CA TYR A 75 5.43 13.05 -4.12
C TYR A 75 4.86 11.72 -4.61
N PHE A 76 4.36 10.88 -3.70
CA PHE A 76 3.84 9.57 -4.07
C PHE A 76 2.55 9.66 -4.89
N GLN A 77 1.75 10.69 -4.68
CA GLN A 77 0.51 10.89 -5.44
C GLN A 77 0.74 11.25 -6.91
N LYS A 78 1.95 11.61 -7.28
CA LYS A 78 2.29 11.91 -8.67
C LYS A 78 2.37 10.66 -9.54
N ALA A 79 2.56 9.50 -8.96
CA ALA A 79 2.61 8.25 -9.70
C ALA A 79 1.22 7.90 -10.26
N PRO A 80 1.15 7.30 -11.47
CA PRO A 80 -0.15 6.93 -12.05
C PRO A 80 -0.92 5.95 -11.17
N MET A 81 -2.23 6.10 -11.12
CA MET A 81 -3.14 5.23 -10.37
C MET A 81 -2.76 5.05 -8.90
N THR A 82 -2.14 6.07 -8.31
CA THR A 82 -1.65 5.99 -6.93
C THR A 82 -2.32 7.04 -6.06
N SER A 83 -2.86 6.59 -4.94
CA SER A 83 -3.35 7.44 -3.86
C SER A 83 -2.45 7.27 -2.65
N CYS A 84 -2.32 8.30 -1.83
CA CYS A 84 -1.47 8.23 -0.64
C CYS A 84 -2.24 8.75 0.58
N LEU A 85 -2.22 7.97 1.66
CA LEU A 85 -2.87 8.30 2.92
C LEU A 85 -1.85 8.35 4.04
N ILE A 86 -2.19 9.05 5.10
CA ILE A 86 -1.36 9.18 6.29
C ILE A 86 -2.09 8.55 7.47
N SER A 87 -1.40 7.68 8.22
CA SER A 87 -1.95 7.02 9.39
C SER A 87 -1.12 7.32 10.62
N GLU A 88 -1.79 7.70 11.70
CA GLU A 88 -1.19 7.96 13.00
C GLU A 88 -1.70 6.95 14.01
N ARG A 89 -0.91 6.69 15.08
CA ARG A 89 -1.29 5.73 16.11
C ARG A 89 -2.60 6.12 16.80
N GLU A 90 -2.74 7.41 17.14
CA GLU A 90 -3.93 7.91 17.86
C GLU A 90 -5.11 8.18 16.94
N LYS A 91 -4.84 8.36 15.65
CA LYS A 91 -5.87 8.56 14.63
C LYS A 91 -5.66 7.57 13.50
N PRO A 92 -5.91 6.28 13.73
CA PRO A 92 -5.74 5.28 12.69
C PRO A 92 -6.74 5.52 11.55
N LEU A 93 -6.37 5.09 10.36
CA LEU A 93 -7.28 5.12 9.23
C LEU A 93 -8.47 4.20 9.51
N ASN A 94 -9.66 4.71 9.31
CA ASN A 94 -10.85 3.90 9.43
C ASN A 94 -11.20 3.25 8.08
N GLN A 95 -12.07 2.24 8.16
CA GLN A 95 -12.50 1.49 7.00
C GLN A 95 -13.16 2.39 5.94
N SER A 96 -13.97 3.36 6.36
CA SER A 96 -14.66 4.27 5.45
C SER A 96 -13.69 5.09 4.61
N THR A 97 -12.64 5.62 5.22
CA THR A 97 -11.63 6.41 4.52
C THR A 97 -10.90 5.56 3.49
N LEU A 98 -10.50 4.34 3.88
CA LEU A 98 -9.79 3.44 2.97
C LEU A 98 -10.68 3.05 1.79
N ILE A 99 -11.92 2.70 2.04
CA ILE A 99 -12.88 2.34 0.98
C ILE A 99 -13.12 3.52 0.05
N SER A 100 -13.25 4.73 0.57
CA SER A 100 -13.49 5.92 -0.25
C SER A 100 -12.33 6.21 -1.20
N GLN A 101 -11.10 5.87 -0.81
CA GLN A 101 -9.94 6.02 -1.67
C GLN A 101 -9.81 4.89 -2.68
N LEU A 102 -10.25 3.69 -2.33
CA LEU A 102 -10.18 2.54 -3.22
C LEU A 102 -11.26 2.55 -4.30
N LYS A 103 -12.47 3.00 -3.99
CA LYS A 103 -13.58 2.98 -4.94
C LYS A 103 -13.27 3.64 -6.30
N PRO A 104 -12.75 4.88 -6.35
CA PRO A 104 -12.42 5.49 -7.63
C PRO A 104 -11.39 4.71 -8.44
N LEU A 105 -10.43 4.08 -7.76
CA LEU A 105 -9.39 3.30 -8.41
C LEU A 105 -9.93 1.98 -8.96
N LEU A 106 -10.95 1.41 -8.33
CA LEU A 106 -11.53 0.13 -8.72
C LEU A 106 -12.66 0.24 -9.75
N GLN A 107 -13.16 1.45 -10.02
CA GLN A 107 -14.28 1.66 -10.94
C GLN A 107 -14.01 1.22 -12.38
N HIS A 108 -12.74 1.23 -12.78
CA HIS A 108 -12.34 0.85 -14.14
C HIS A 108 -12.12 -0.64 -14.31
N ILE A 109 -12.28 -1.42 -13.24
CA ILE A 109 -12.09 -2.85 -13.30
C ILE A 109 -13.44 -3.50 -13.57
N GLU A 110 -13.64 -3.92 -14.81
CA GLU A 110 -14.76 -4.77 -15.19
C GLU A 110 -14.53 -6.16 -14.64
N SER A 111 -14.91 -6.36 -13.41
CA SER A 111 -14.81 -7.67 -12.79
C SER A 111 -16.20 -8.23 -12.62
N THR A 112 -16.43 -9.42 -13.19
CA THR A 112 -17.60 -10.23 -12.94
C THR A 112 -17.52 -10.90 -11.57
N GLU A 113 -16.37 -10.79 -10.91
CA GLU A 113 -16.17 -11.34 -9.58
C GLU A 113 -16.88 -10.51 -8.53
N ARG A 114 -17.61 -11.19 -7.64
CA ARG A 114 -18.37 -10.54 -6.58
C ARG A 114 -17.49 -9.92 -5.51
N GLN A 115 -16.25 -10.42 -5.36
CA GLN A 115 -15.30 -9.93 -4.34
C GLN A 115 -14.06 -9.39 -4.99
N LYS A 116 -13.66 -8.18 -4.59
CA LYS A 116 -12.40 -7.61 -5.00
C LYS A 116 -11.28 -8.14 -4.12
N GLN A 117 -10.17 -8.55 -4.73
CA GLN A 117 -8.99 -9.03 -4.03
C GLN A 117 -7.98 -7.90 -3.88
N LEU A 118 -7.56 -7.66 -2.66
CA LEU A 118 -6.56 -6.63 -2.33
C LEU A 118 -5.26 -7.31 -1.92
N LEU A 119 -4.15 -6.82 -2.45
CA LEU A 119 -2.82 -7.27 -2.09
C LEU A 119 -2.23 -6.25 -1.10
N VAL A 120 -1.96 -6.67 0.13
CA VAL A 120 -1.36 -5.81 1.15
C VAL A 120 0.13 -6.13 1.26
N VAL A 121 0.96 -5.14 1.01
CA VAL A 121 2.42 -5.29 0.98
C VAL A 121 3.06 -4.33 1.97
N GLY A 122 4.06 -4.79 2.68
CA GLY A 122 4.82 -3.94 3.60
C GLY A 122 5.98 -4.69 4.22
N VAL A 123 6.99 -3.93 4.68
CA VAL A 123 8.06 -4.51 5.47
C VAL A 123 7.52 -4.98 6.83
N PRO A 124 8.20 -5.89 7.53
CA PRO A 124 7.77 -6.29 8.87
C PRO A 124 7.64 -5.09 9.81
N ASN A 125 6.66 -5.15 10.71
CA ASN A 125 6.43 -4.15 11.77
C ASN A 125 6.01 -2.75 11.29
N VAL A 126 5.43 -2.62 10.07
CA VAL A 126 4.89 -1.35 9.61
C VAL A 126 3.41 -1.13 9.96
N GLY A 127 2.77 -2.09 10.63
CA GLY A 127 1.39 -1.94 11.07
C GLY A 127 0.37 -2.69 10.22
N LYS A 128 0.78 -3.74 9.49
CA LYS A 128 -0.12 -4.55 8.68
C LYS A 128 -1.25 -5.17 9.50
N SER A 129 -0.92 -5.68 10.69
CA SER A 129 -1.92 -6.28 11.58
C SER A 129 -2.96 -5.27 12.05
N THR A 130 -2.52 -4.04 12.35
CA THR A 130 -3.42 -2.97 12.76
C THR A 130 -4.37 -2.61 11.62
N LEU A 131 -3.85 -2.52 10.40
CA LEU A 131 -4.68 -2.25 9.23
C LEU A 131 -5.69 -3.37 8.99
N LEU A 132 -5.26 -4.63 9.08
CA LEU A 132 -6.14 -5.78 8.88
C LEU A 132 -7.30 -5.81 9.88
N ASN A 133 -7.07 -5.37 11.10
CA ASN A 133 -8.13 -5.28 12.10
C ASN A 133 -9.11 -4.13 11.82
N THR A 134 -8.71 -3.17 11.00
CA THR A 134 -9.55 -2.04 10.59
C THR A 134 -10.45 -2.40 9.40
N ILE A 135 -9.96 -3.26 8.55
CA ILE A 135 -10.68 -3.71 7.36
C ILE A 135 -11.54 -4.94 7.69
#